data_b217c97fc265349d656ce49edcbf39e4
#
_entry.id   b217c97fc265349d656ce49edcbf39e4
#
_cell.length_a   1.000
_cell.length_b   1.000
_cell.length_c   1.000
_cell.angle_alpha   90.00
_cell.angle_beta   90.00
_cell.angle_gamma   90.00
#
_symmetry.space_group_name_H-M   'P 1'
#
loop_
_entity.id
_entity.type
_entity.pdbx_description
1 polymer ?
#
loop_
_entity_poly.entity_id
_entity_poly.type
_entity_poly.pdbx_seq_one_letter_code
_entity_poly.pdbx_strand_id
1 'polypeptide(L)'
;MPKVLVVAETKNGELKKPTLELLSLAKSMNLQAESVLIGKEVSSQADLLAGYGSGKVYVADDAGLEIYNTSKYTTLVADAVGQSGATQVWLTSSETGRDLTPRVAARMGVGALSDVTELEIDGDNITATRPCMATKLVQQCRFTKDGLRVISIRAGAYEAEEASPQTADTVSLSIPEGDARVEVRDIQVEESNEIELNEASIVVSVGRGTGGTEGCDFVKPLAGEMGAAFGASRAVCDAGWMPHKHQVGQTGTVVSPDFYFAFGISGAIQHLAGMSGSKVIVAINKDAEAPIFKVADYGIVGLSLIHI
;
A
#
# COMPACT_ATOMS: atom_id res chain seq x y z
N MET A 1 -12.87 10.05 23.13
CA MET A 1 -11.68 9.51 22.48
C MET A 1 -11.79 9.77 20.99
N PRO A 2 -10.73 10.14 20.29
CA PRO A 2 -10.78 10.29 18.85
C PRO A 2 -11.19 8.96 18.21
N LYS A 3 -12.11 9.03 17.25
CA LYS A 3 -12.63 7.88 16.54
C LYS A 3 -12.08 7.87 15.11
N VAL A 4 -11.60 6.73 14.68
CA VAL A 4 -11.02 6.50 13.35
C VAL A 4 -11.96 5.63 12.52
N LEU A 5 -12.25 6.05 11.29
CA LEU A 5 -12.87 5.21 10.27
C LEU A 5 -11.78 4.70 9.32
N VAL A 6 -11.55 3.40 9.31
CA VAL A 6 -10.60 2.74 8.40
C VAL A 6 -11.34 2.33 7.12
N VAL A 7 -10.86 2.78 5.97
CA VAL A 7 -11.37 2.33 4.67
C VAL A 7 -10.72 1.01 4.31
N ALA A 8 -11.49 -0.07 4.36
CA ALA A 8 -11.01 -1.41 4.06
C ALA A 8 -10.85 -1.60 2.54
N GLU A 9 -9.70 -2.09 2.13
CA GLU A 9 -9.44 -2.50 0.75
C GLU A 9 -9.51 -4.02 0.63
N THR A 10 -10.17 -4.47 -0.45
CA THR A 10 -10.30 -5.88 -0.79
C THR A 10 -9.73 -6.16 -2.17
N LYS A 11 -9.36 -7.41 -2.41
CA LYS A 11 -9.02 -7.96 -3.72
C LYS A 11 -9.66 -9.34 -3.84
N ASN A 12 -10.44 -9.54 -4.89
CA ASN A 12 -11.18 -10.79 -5.10
C ASN A 12 -12.04 -11.21 -3.89
N GLY A 13 -12.64 -10.24 -3.19
CA GLY A 13 -13.47 -10.49 -2.01
C GLY A 13 -12.71 -10.68 -0.70
N GLU A 14 -11.37 -10.73 -0.70
CA GLU A 14 -10.53 -10.87 0.48
C GLU A 14 -9.91 -9.54 0.92
N LEU A 15 -9.73 -9.35 2.24
CA LEU A 15 -9.09 -8.15 2.78
C LEU A 15 -7.60 -8.11 2.45
N LYS A 16 -7.14 -6.94 2.04
CA LYS A 16 -5.70 -6.70 1.86
C LYS A 16 -5.01 -6.48 3.21
N LYS A 17 -3.81 -7.05 3.36
CA LYS A 17 -2.96 -6.91 4.55
C LYS A 17 -2.83 -5.47 5.06
N PRO A 18 -2.62 -4.43 4.21
CA PRO A 18 -2.51 -3.05 4.67
C PRO A 18 -3.73 -2.52 5.44
N THR A 19 -4.94 -3.01 5.16
CA THR A 19 -6.12 -2.69 5.98
C THR A 19 -5.97 -3.15 7.41
N LEU A 20 -5.41 -4.35 7.60
CA LEU A 20 -5.20 -4.96 8.91
C LEU A 20 -4.09 -4.23 9.69
N GLU A 21 -3.07 -3.73 8.98
CA GLU A 21 -2.02 -2.86 9.54
C GLU A 21 -2.61 -1.57 10.12
N LEU A 22 -3.57 -0.93 9.41
CA LEU A 22 -4.23 0.29 9.89
C LEU A 22 -5.06 0.05 11.16
N LEU A 23 -5.78 -1.06 11.24
CA LEU A 23 -6.55 -1.43 12.43
C LEU A 23 -5.63 -1.73 13.61
N SER A 24 -4.55 -2.47 13.38
CA SER A 24 -3.54 -2.75 14.41
C SER A 24 -2.88 -1.47 14.92
N LEU A 25 -2.58 -0.52 14.03
CA LEU A 25 -2.09 0.80 14.40
C LEU A 25 -3.10 1.55 15.27
N ALA A 26 -4.37 1.57 14.88
CA ALA A 26 -5.41 2.24 15.67
C ALA A 26 -5.52 1.64 17.08
N LYS A 27 -5.44 0.32 17.18
CA LYS A 27 -5.44 -0.42 18.46
C LYS A 27 -4.22 -0.09 19.31
N SER A 28 -3.00 -0.07 18.73
CA SER A 28 -1.77 0.27 19.45
C SER A 28 -1.79 1.69 20.01
N MET A 29 -2.48 2.61 19.33
CA MET A 29 -2.67 4.00 19.76
C MET A 29 -3.88 4.18 20.71
N ASN A 30 -4.56 3.10 21.12
CA ASN A 30 -5.78 3.12 21.94
C ASN A 30 -6.89 4.01 21.35
N LEU A 31 -7.03 4.02 20.01
CA LEU A 31 -8.10 4.72 19.32
C LEU A 31 -9.33 3.82 19.17
N GLN A 32 -10.51 4.42 19.14
CA GLN A 32 -11.72 3.70 18.76
C GLN A 32 -11.77 3.58 17.24
N ALA A 33 -11.59 2.37 16.71
CA ALA A 33 -11.65 2.12 15.29
C ALA A 33 -13.01 1.58 14.85
N GLU A 34 -13.50 2.04 13.72
CA GLU A 34 -14.61 1.49 12.94
C GLU A 34 -14.12 1.34 11.49
N SER A 35 -14.79 0.52 10.68
CA SER A 35 -14.37 0.28 9.30
C SER A 35 -15.50 0.52 8.32
N VAL A 36 -15.15 0.91 7.09
CA VAL A 36 -16.06 0.85 5.94
C VAL A 36 -15.54 -0.19 4.94
N LEU A 37 -16.37 -1.14 4.59
CA LEU A 37 -16.09 -2.28 3.74
C LEU A 37 -16.96 -2.18 2.47
N ILE A 38 -16.31 -2.03 1.31
CA ILE A 38 -16.97 -1.75 0.04
C ILE A 38 -16.50 -2.78 -1.01
N GLY A 39 -17.44 -3.43 -1.68
CA GLY A 39 -17.12 -4.38 -2.73
C GLY A 39 -18.29 -5.28 -3.12
N LYS A 40 -17.97 -6.41 -3.75
CA LYS A 40 -18.89 -7.50 -4.06
C LYS A 40 -18.52 -8.72 -3.24
N GLU A 41 -19.52 -9.37 -2.64
CA GLU A 41 -19.36 -10.57 -1.81
C GLU A 41 -18.36 -10.40 -0.65
N VAL A 42 -18.28 -9.17 -0.11
CA VAL A 42 -17.29 -8.81 0.92
C VAL A 42 -17.81 -8.94 2.35
N SER A 43 -19.11 -9.13 2.53
CA SER A 43 -19.74 -9.14 3.87
C SER A 43 -19.14 -10.18 4.83
N SER A 44 -18.61 -11.29 4.30
CA SER A 44 -17.93 -12.33 5.07
C SER A 44 -16.63 -11.87 5.74
N GLN A 45 -16.05 -10.76 5.26
CA GLN A 45 -14.81 -10.19 5.80
C GLN A 45 -15.03 -9.29 7.02
N ALA A 46 -16.28 -9.01 7.37
CA ALA A 46 -16.59 -8.12 8.48
C ALA A 46 -16.09 -8.65 9.84
N ASP A 47 -16.23 -9.96 10.08
CA ASP A 47 -15.75 -10.61 11.31
C ASP A 47 -14.21 -10.53 11.45
N LEU A 48 -13.50 -10.60 10.33
CA LEU A 48 -12.04 -10.44 10.32
C LEU A 48 -11.65 -9.00 10.71
N LEU A 49 -12.35 -7.98 10.18
CA LEU A 49 -12.14 -6.58 10.58
C LEU A 49 -12.41 -6.37 12.07
N ALA A 50 -13.48 -6.98 12.60
CA ALA A 50 -13.79 -6.93 14.04
C ALA A 50 -12.68 -7.59 14.86
N GLY A 51 -12.14 -8.72 14.41
CA GLY A 51 -11.02 -9.42 15.04
C GLY A 51 -9.76 -8.56 15.18
N TYR A 52 -9.54 -7.63 14.25
CA TYR A 52 -8.45 -6.66 14.30
C TYR A 52 -8.81 -5.38 15.07
N GLY A 53 -9.99 -5.30 15.66
CA GLY A 53 -10.38 -4.21 16.56
C GLY A 53 -11.36 -3.18 15.99
N SER A 54 -11.98 -3.47 14.85
CA SER A 54 -13.07 -2.65 14.34
C SER A 54 -14.32 -2.85 15.19
N GLY A 55 -14.75 -1.82 15.93
CA GLY A 55 -15.92 -1.89 16.80
C GLY A 55 -17.24 -1.98 16.02
N LYS A 56 -17.29 -1.40 14.82
CA LYS A 56 -18.40 -1.44 13.89
C LYS A 56 -17.92 -1.45 12.45
N VAL A 57 -18.62 -2.17 11.58
CA VAL A 57 -18.29 -2.27 10.15
C VAL A 57 -19.47 -1.78 9.31
N TYR A 58 -19.27 -0.70 8.56
CA TYR A 58 -20.21 -0.17 7.58
C TYR A 58 -20.00 -0.92 6.26
N VAL A 59 -21.00 -1.66 5.81
CA VAL A 59 -20.88 -2.58 4.67
C VAL A 59 -21.68 -2.07 3.49
N ALA A 60 -21.02 -1.95 2.35
CA ALA A 60 -21.62 -1.78 1.03
C ALA A 60 -21.24 -2.97 0.16
N ASP A 61 -22.10 -3.97 0.09
CA ASP A 61 -21.89 -5.22 -0.63
C ASP A 61 -22.86 -5.30 -1.79
N ASP A 62 -22.38 -5.06 -3.01
CA ASP A 62 -23.20 -5.03 -4.22
C ASP A 62 -22.37 -5.38 -5.46
N ALA A 63 -22.97 -6.08 -6.41
CA ALA A 63 -22.32 -6.45 -7.68
C ALA A 63 -21.79 -5.22 -8.47
N GLY A 64 -22.47 -4.07 -8.38
CA GLY A 64 -22.03 -2.82 -9.01
C GLY A 64 -20.83 -2.14 -8.33
N LEU A 65 -20.27 -2.77 -7.29
CA LEU A 65 -19.05 -2.33 -6.56
C LEU A 65 -17.87 -3.30 -6.75
N GLU A 66 -18.02 -4.33 -7.61
CA GLU A 66 -16.94 -5.26 -7.95
C GLU A 66 -15.73 -4.51 -8.53
N ILE A 67 -16.03 -3.55 -9.39
CA ILE A 67 -15.01 -2.68 -9.99
C ILE A 67 -15.01 -1.35 -9.25
N TYR A 68 -13.80 -0.90 -8.86
CA TYR A 68 -13.62 0.39 -8.20
C TYR A 68 -14.21 1.53 -9.04
N ASN A 69 -15.11 2.28 -8.45
CA ASN A 69 -15.65 3.51 -9.00
C ASN A 69 -15.50 4.64 -7.99
N THR A 70 -14.64 5.59 -8.30
CA THR A 70 -14.28 6.71 -7.41
C THR A 70 -15.49 7.45 -6.86
N SER A 71 -16.50 7.70 -7.69
CA SER A 71 -17.70 8.46 -7.31
C SER A 71 -18.52 7.72 -6.26
N LYS A 72 -18.77 6.42 -6.49
CA LYS A 72 -19.51 5.55 -5.56
C LYS A 72 -18.76 5.41 -4.24
N TYR A 73 -17.47 5.07 -4.30
CA TYR A 73 -16.63 4.88 -3.12
C TYR A 73 -16.50 6.16 -2.28
N THR A 74 -16.31 7.32 -2.93
CA THR A 74 -16.26 8.62 -2.22
C THR A 74 -17.57 8.89 -1.47
N THR A 75 -18.71 8.60 -2.07
CA THR A 75 -20.02 8.80 -1.44
C THR A 75 -20.21 7.85 -0.27
N LEU A 76 -19.90 6.55 -0.44
CA LEU A 76 -20.03 5.55 0.62
C LEU A 76 -19.13 5.85 1.82
N VAL A 77 -17.89 6.26 1.58
CA VAL A 77 -16.98 6.67 2.68
C VAL A 77 -17.51 7.92 3.38
N ALA A 78 -18.03 8.93 2.65
CA ALA A 78 -18.60 10.13 3.25
C ALA A 78 -19.85 9.80 4.10
N ASP A 79 -20.70 8.89 3.63
CA ASP A 79 -21.87 8.43 4.37
C ASP A 79 -21.48 7.66 5.64
N ALA A 80 -20.47 6.78 5.55
CA ALA A 80 -19.92 6.10 6.72
C ALA A 80 -19.33 7.07 7.75
N VAL A 81 -18.63 8.12 7.30
CA VAL A 81 -18.13 9.20 8.19
C VAL A 81 -19.30 9.89 8.91
N GLY A 82 -20.36 10.22 8.17
CA GLY A 82 -21.53 10.85 8.76
C GLY A 82 -22.25 9.98 9.81
N GLN A 83 -22.33 8.67 9.57
CA GLN A 83 -22.99 7.72 10.48
C GLN A 83 -22.10 7.35 11.68
N SER A 84 -20.78 7.21 11.46
CA SER A 84 -19.84 6.85 12.52
C SER A 84 -19.55 8.01 13.48
N GLY A 85 -19.64 9.24 13.01
CA GLY A 85 -19.12 10.40 13.71
C GLY A 85 -17.60 10.37 13.89
N ALA A 86 -16.88 9.70 12.99
CA ALA A 86 -15.44 9.62 13.05
C ALA A 86 -14.79 10.99 12.89
N THR A 87 -13.72 11.22 13.65
CA THR A 87 -12.90 12.44 13.58
C THR A 87 -11.69 12.27 12.68
N GLN A 88 -11.40 11.04 12.28
CA GLN A 88 -10.32 10.69 11.36
C GLN A 88 -10.79 9.64 10.35
N VAL A 89 -10.33 9.74 9.12
CA VAL A 89 -10.48 8.71 8.08
C VAL A 89 -9.10 8.25 7.66
N TRP A 90 -8.84 6.97 7.82
CA TRP A 90 -7.57 6.36 7.43
C TRP A 90 -7.74 5.47 6.21
N LEU A 91 -6.85 5.65 5.24
CA LEU A 91 -6.79 4.86 4.00
C LEU A 91 -5.36 4.30 3.84
N THR A 92 -5.21 3.26 3.07
CA THR A 92 -3.89 2.83 2.61
C THR A 92 -3.43 3.74 1.46
N SER A 93 -2.14 4.04 1.35
CA SER A 93 -1.56 4.74 0.19
C SER A 93 -1.34 3.80 -1.01
N SER A 94 -2.30 2.94 -1.28
CA SER A 94 -2.41 2.10 -2.48
C SER A 94 -2.77 2.95 -3.71
N GLU A 95 -2.87 2.34 -4.88
CA GLU A 95 -3.38 3.02 -6.08
C GLU A 95 -4.81 3.55 -5.87
N THR A 96 -5.70 2.72 -5.32
CA THR A 96 -7.07 3.12 -4.95
C THR A 96 -7.07 4.22 -3.90
N GLY A 97 -6.28 4.06 -2.84
CA GLY A 97 -6.23 5.04 -1.77
C GLY A 97 -5.66 6.39 -2.19
N ARG A 98 -4.70 6.42 -3.12
CA ARG A 98 -4.16 7.68 -3.68
C ARG A 98 -5.20 8.45 -4.49
N ASP A 99 -6.12 7.78 -5.18
CA ASP A 99 -7.24 8.41 -5.86
C ASP A 99 -8.35 8.81 -4.87
N LEU A 100 -8.69 7.93 -3.93
CA LEU A 100 -9.83 8.13 -3.03
C LEU A 100 -9.55 9.16 -1.92
N THR A 101 -8.35 9.20 -1.35
CA THR A 101 -7.98 10.11 -0.26
C THR A 101 -8.28 11.58 -0.56
N PRO A 102 -7.78 12.17 -1.66
CA PRO A 102 -8.05 13.58 -1.95
C PRO A 102 -9.52 13.83 -2.29
N ARG A 103 -10.22 12.85 -2.85
CA ARG A 103 -11.64 12.99 -3.19
C ARG A 103 -12.53 13.00 -1.96
N VAL A 104 -12.26 12.10 -1.00
CA VAL A 104 -12.95 12.10 0.30
C VAL A 104 -12.70 13.42 1.03
N ALA A 105 -11.44 13.88 1.09
CA ALA A 105 -11.10 15.15 1.72
C ALA A 105 -11.81 16.32 1.07
N ALA A 106 -11.82 16.40 -0.26
CA ALA A 106 -12.51 17.45 -1.01
C ALA A 106 -14.04 17.39 -0.79
N ARG A 107 -14.64 16.20 -0.80
CA ARG A 107 -16.07 16.00 -0.52
C ARG A 107 -16.47 16.48 0.87
N MET A 108 -15.60 16.24 1.85
CA MET A 108 -15.81 16.63 3.25
C MET A 108 -15.36 18.08 3.52
N GLY A 109 -14.74 18.78 2.56
CA GLY A 109 -14.27 20.16 2.73
C GLY A 109 -13.07 20.30 3.69
N VAL A 110 -12.23 19.25 3.81
CA VAL A 110 -11.10 19.18 4.74
C VAL A 110 -9.78 18.92 4.04
N GLY A 111 -8.66 19.07 4.78
CA GLY A 111 -7.33 18.72 4.28
C GLY A 111 -7.05 17.22 4.39
N ALA A 112 -6.11 16.75 3.56
CA ALA A 112 -5.58 15.39 3.60
C ALA A 112 -4.06 15.39 3.79
N LEU A 113 -3.55 14.40 4.52
CA LEU A 113 -2.13 14.04 4.56
C LEU A 113 -1.97 12.68 3.87
N SER A 114 -1.14 12.63 2.84
CA SER A 114 -0.97 11.43 2.03
C SER A 114 0.43 10.83 2.16
N ASP A 115 0.53 9.51 1.99
CA ASP A 115 1.77 8.74 1.98
C ASP A 115 2.56 8.85 3.29
N VAL A 116 1.82 8.79 4.40
CA VAL A 116 2.37 8.89 5.75
C VAL A 116 3.10 7.59 6.11
N THR A 117 4.31 7.71 6.66
CA THR A 117 5.11 6.57 7.13
C THR A 117 5.16 6.47 8.64
N GLU A 118 4.98 7.60 9.34
CA GLU A 118 4.90 7.62 10.81
C GLU A 118 3.78 8.57 11.22
N LEU A 119 3.00 8.16 12.21
CA LEU A 119 1.89 8.92 12.74
C LEU A 119 2.01 8.99 14.26
N GLU A 120 1.98 10.19 14.80
CA GLU A 120 1.94 10.45 16.24
C GLU A 120 0.66 11.21 16.57
N ILE A 121 -0.06 10.73 17.58
CA ILE A 121 -1.31 11.34 18.05
C ILE A 121 -1.18 11.66 19.52
N ASP A 122 -1.25 12.95 19.86
CA ASP A 122 -1.27 13.45 21.25
C ASP A 122 -2.53 14.31 21.43
N GLY A 123 -3.57 13.72 22.01
CA GLY A 123 -4.89 14.32 22.10
C GLY A 123 -5.44 14.68 20.72
N ASP A 124 -5.66 15.98 20.47
CA ASP A 124 -6.13 16.48 19.18
C ASP A 124 -4.98 16.80 18.19
N ASN A 125 -3.74 16.74 18.65
CA ASN A 125 -2.60 17.01 17.80
C ASN A 125 -2.18 15.76 17.04
N ILE A 126 -2.16 15.86 15.72
CA ILE A 126 -1.67 14.80 14.84
C ILE A 126 -0.43 15.32 14.13
N THR A 127 0.70 14.64 14.34
CA THR A 127 1.93 14.85 13.60
C THR A 127 2.14 13.65 12.68
N ALA A 128 2.29 13.90 11.40
CA ALA A 128 2.53 12.88 10.40
C ALA A 128 3.87 13.10 9.71
N THR A 129 4.68 12.07 9.66
CA THR A 129 5.94 12.03 8.92
C THR A 129 5.72 11.36 7.57
N ARG A 130 6.22 11.99 6.51
CA ARG A 130 6.09 11.46 5.15
C ARG A 130 7.34 11.75 4.33
N PRO A 131 7.72 10.88 3.40
CA PRO A 131 8.77 11.19 2.44
C PRO A 131 8.29 12.21 1.40
N CYS A 132 9.19 13.04 0.94
CA CYS A 132 8.94 13.99 -0.14
C CYS A 132 10.17 14.15 -1.04
N MET A 133 10.02 14.87 -2.17
CA MET A 133 11.10 15.08 -3.15
C MET A 133 11.80 13.79 -3.58
N ALA A 134 11.03 12.77 -3.97
CA ALA A 134 11.53 11.43 -4.30
C ALA A 134 12.39 10.82 -3.17
N THR A 135 11.87 10.85 -1.96
CA THR A 135 12.47 10.34 -0.71
C THR A 135 13.77 11.03 -0.26
N LYS A 136 14.18 12.09 -0.92
CA LYS A 136 15.37 12.88 -0.52
C LYS A 136 15.18 13.63 0.79
N LEU A 137 13.95 13.96 1.11
CA LEU A 137 13.58 14.69 2.32
C LEU A 137 12.48 13.94 3.06
N VAL A 138 12.46 14.10 4.36
CA VAL A 138 11.39 13.69 5.25
C VAL A 138 10.69 14.94 5.75
N GLN A 139 9.38 14.99 5.62
CA GLN A 139 8.55 16.13 6.00
C GLN A 139 7.66 15.74 7.18
N GLN A 140 7.68 16.55 8.22
CA GLN A 140 6.67 16.49 9.27
C GLN A 140 5.53 17.46 8.96
N CYS A 141 4.31 16.97 9.03
CA CYS A 141 3.10 17.71 8.71
C CYS A 141 2.13 17.69 9.90
N ARG A 142 1.36 18.76 10.03
CA ARG A 142 0.26 18.87 11.01
C ARG A 142 -0.98 19.44 10.35
N PHE A 143 -2.13 19.06 10.88
CA PHE A 143 -3.38 19.75 10.55
C PHE A 143 -3.43 21.07 11.32
N THR A 144 -3.76 22.16 10.61
CA THR A 144 -3.85 23.51 11.20
C THR A 144 -5.27 23.88 11.59
N LYS A 145 -6.26 23.07 11.19
CA LYS A 145 -7.69 23.29 11.49
C LYS A 145 -8.25 22.10 12.25
N ASP A 146 -9.15 22.38 13.16
CA ASP A 146 -9.94 21.36 13.82
C ASP A 146 -10.98 20.74 12.88
N GLY A 147 -11.48 19.56 13.24
CA GLY A 147 -12.48 18.83 12.48
C GLY A 147 -12.00 17.49 11.97
N LEU A 148 -12.65 16.99 10.93
CA LEU A 148 -12.31 15.72 10.30
C LEU A 148 -10.91 15.79 9.64
N ARG A 149 -10.15 14.72 9.76
CA ARG A 149 -8.80 14.59 9.22
C ARG A 149 -8.73 13.35 8.34
N VAL A 150 -8.29 13.51 7.10
CA VAL A 150 -8.14 12.41 6.14
C VAL A 150 -6.67 12.10 5.97
N ILE A 151 -6.28 10.84 6.18
CA ILE A 151 -4.88 10.43 6.20
C ILE A 151 -4.74 9.16 5.38
N SER A 152 -3.82 9.12 4.42
CA SER A 152 -3.41 7.85 3.83
C SER A 152 -2.02 7.44 4.31
N ILE A 153 -1.91 6.19 4.72
CA ILE A 153 -0.73 5.60 5.35
C ILE A 153 -0.12 4.60 4.38
N ARG A 154 1.20 4.61 4.27
CA ARG A 154 1.93 3.72 3.36
C ARG A 154 1.77 2.27 3.81
N ALA A 155 1.50 1.36 2.87
CA ALA A 155 1.49 -0.08 3.12
C ALA A 155 2.85 -0.55 3.64
N GLY A 156 2.85 -1.44 4.62
CA GLY A 156 4.08 -1.94 5.25
C GLY A 156 4.79 -0.96 6.18
N ALA A 157 4.22 0.24 6.44
CA ALA A 157 4.76 1.16 7.43
C ALA A 157 4.55 0.66 8.87
N TYR A 158 3.55 -0.18 9.07
CA TYR A 158 3.21 -0.80 10.35
C TYR A 158 2.95 -2.28 10.18
N GLU A 159 3.07 -3.03 11.27
CA GLU A 159 2.80 -4.46 11.27
C GLU A 159 1.34 -4.74 11.65
N ALA A 160 0.74 -5.75 11.01
CA ALA A 160 -0.55 -6.27 11.43
C ALA A 160 -0.34 -7.19 12.64
N GLU A 161 -1.08 -6.95 13.73
CA GLU A 161 -1.12 -7.85 14.88
C GLU A 161 -1.96 -9.09 14.56
N GLU A 162 -1.84 -10.13 15.42
CA GLU A 162 -2.70 -11.29 15.30
C GLU A 162 -4.14 -10.96 15.68
N ALA A 163 -5.10 -11.45 14.87
CA ALA A 163 -6.53 -11.22 15.10
C ALA A 163 -7.05 -12.04 16.29
N SER A 164 -7.95 -11.45 17.04
CA SER A 164 -8.76 -12.18 18.03
C SER A 164 -10.14 -12.45 17.44
N PRO A 165 -10.64 -13.70 17.43
CA PRO A 165 -11.95 -14.01 16.88
C PRO A 165 -13.06 -13.13 17.51
N GLN A 166 -13.76 -12.38 16.69
CA GLN A 166 -14.84 -11.51 17.14
C GLN A 166 -15.91 -11.38 16.04
N THR A 167 -17.18 -11.37 16.43
CA THR A 167 -18.29 -11.12 15.50
C THR A 167 -18.48 -9.62 15.33
N ALA A 168 -18.63 -9.19 14.07
CA ALA A 168 -18.80 -7.79 13.72
C ALA A 168 -20.19 -7.26 14.04
N ASP A 169 -20.26 -6.04 14.56
CA ASP A 169 -21.48 -5.21 14.51
C ASP A 169 -21.51 -4.52 13.15
N THR A 170 -22.44 -4.92 12.28
CA THR A 170 -22.50 -4.44 10.89
C THR A 170 -23.65 -3.46 10.66
N VAL A 171 -23.39 -2.45 9.83
CA VAL A 171 -24.37 -1.48 9.35
C VAL A 171 -24.34 -1.46 7.83
N SER A 172 -25.47 -1.76 7.18
CA SER A 172 -25.57 -1.70 5.73
C SER A 172 -25.65 -0.25 5.22
N LEU A 173 -24.86 0.07 4.20
CA LEU A 173 -24.90 1.35 3.51
C LEU A 173 -25.77 1.26 2.25
N SER A 174 -26.45 2.35 1.92
CA SER A 174 -27.23 2.47 0.68
C SER A 174 -26.27 2.66 -0.51
N ILE A 175 -26.45 1.89 -1.58
CA ILE A 175 -25.59 1.98 -2.74
C ILE A 175 -25.94 3.20 -3.59
N PRO A 176 -25.00 4.14 -3.83
CA PRO A 176 -25.26 5.31 -4.65
C PRO A 176 -25.24 4.96 -6.16
N GLU A 177 -25.99 5.73 -6.96
CA GLU A 177 -25.98 5.56 -8.43
C GLU A 177 -24.60 5.83 -9.03
N GLY A 178 -23.81 6.71 -8.41
CA GLY A 178 -22.50 7.14 -8.92
C GLY A 178 -22.60 8.30 -9.92
N ASP A 179 -21.48 8.65 -10.53
CA ASP A 179 -21.40 9.71 -11.54
C ASP A 179 -21.56 9.10 -12.94
N ALA A 180 -22.66 9.43 -13.64
CA ALA A 180 -22.96 8.91 -14.97
C ALA A 180 -21.92 9.30 -16.05
N ARG A 181 -21.01 10.22 -15.76
CA ARG A 181 -19.90 10.60 -16.68
C ARG A 181 -18.75 9.61 -16.69
N VAL A 182 -18.71 8.68 -15.72
CA VAL A 182 -17.66 7.68 -15.62
C VAL A 182 -18.28 6.29 -15.59
N GLU A 183 -17.99 5.52 -16.63
CA GLU A 183 -18.38 4.11 -16.76
C GLU A 183 -17.10 3.27 -16.85
N VAL A 184 -16.91 2.35 -15.91
CA VAL A 184 -15.86 1.34 -16.00
C VAL A 184 -16.43 0.14 -16.75
N ARG A 185 -15.90 -0.15 -17.94
CA ARG A 185 -16.43 -1.18 -18.84
C ARG A 185 -15.79 -2.52 -18.65
N ASP A 186 -14.48 -2.53 -18.38
CA ASP A 186 -13.69 -3.76 -18.29
C ASP A 186 -12.44 -3.54 -17.46
N ILE A 187 -11.96 -4.59 -16.79
CA ILE A 187 -10.63 -4.68 -16.20
C ILE A 187 -9.88 -5.79 -16.91
N GLN A 188 -8.84 -5.43 -17.63
CA GLN A 188 -7.94 -6.42 -18.23
C GLN A 188 -6.93 -6.85 -17.17
N VAL A 189 -7.15 -8.01 -16.58
CA VAL A 189 -6.24 -8.63 -15.64
C VAL A 189 -5.39 -9.64 -16.41
N GLU A 190 -4.08 -9.45 -16.41
CA GLU A 190 -3.16 -10.52 -16.78
C GLU A 190 -3.17 -11.54 -15.64
N GLU A 191 -3.74 -12.73 -15.88
CA GLU A 191 -3.66 -13.83 -14.93
C GLU A 191 -2.20 -14.20 -14.70
N SER A 192 -1.69 -13.93 -13.51
CA SER A 192 -0.37 -14.39 -13.09
C SER A 192 -0.47 -15.00 -11.69
N ASN A 193 0.11 -16.19 -11.52
CA ASN A 193 0.28 -16.81 -10.20
C ASN A 193 1.47 -16.19 -9.43
N GLU A 194 1.95 -15.02 -9.86
CA GLU A 194 3.08 -14.33 -9.24
C GLU A 194 2.59 -13.51 -8.04
N ILE A 195 3.38 -13.48 -6.99
CA ILE A 195 3.12 -12.65 -5.81
C ILE A 195 3.22 -11.17 -6.21
N GLU A 196 2.25 -10.36 -5.83
CA GLU A 196 2.29 -8.93 -6.12
C GLU A 196 3.38 -8.22 -5.33
N LEU A 197 4.07 -7.30 -6.00
CA LEU A 197 5.20 -6.55 -5.42
C LEU A 197 4.85 -5.77 -4.15
N ASN A 198 3.65 -5.20 -4.10
CA ASN A 198 3.19 -4.36 -2.99
C ASN A 198 2.71 -5.16 -1.76
N GLU A 199 2.50 -6.47 -1.91
CA GLU A 199 2.02 -7.36 -0.84
C GLU A 199 3.10 -8.32 -0.35
N ALA A 200 4.25 -8.36 -1.05
CA ALA A 200 5.32 -9.32 -0.78
C ALA A 200 6.14 -8.96 0.46
N SER A 201 6.38 -9.93 1.33
CA SER A 201 7.34 -9.81 2.43
C SER A 201 8.80 -9.91 1.96
N ILE A 202 9.04 -10.56 0.80
CA ILE A 202 10.36 -10.68 0.18
C ILE A 202 10.25 -10.25 -1.27
N VAL A 203 11.18 -9.40 -1.71
CA VAL A 203 11.28 -8.98 -3.12
C VAL A 203 12.68 -9.29 -3.65
N VAL A 204 12.74 -10.00 -4.76
CA VAL A 204 13.96 -10.22 -5.54
C VAL A 204 13.87 -9.36 -6.79
N SER A 205 14.78 -8.41 -6.96
CA SER A 205 14.71 -7.42 -8.03
C SER A 205 15.98 -7.38 -8.87
N VAL A 206 15.80 -7.22 -10.19
CA VAL A 206 16.89 -7.24 -11.18
C VAL A 206 17.09 -5.87 -11.83
N GLY A 207 18.35 -5.55 -12.08
CA GLY A 207 18.79 -4.33 -12.77
C GLY A 207 19.54 -4.63 -14.07
N ARG A 208 19.95 -3.59 -14.79
CA ARG A 208 20.75 -3.72 -16.02
C ARG A 208 22.07 -4.49 -15.85
N GLY A 209 22.57 -4.58 -14.62
CA GLY A 209 23.79 -5.34 -14.32
C GLY A 209 23.65 -6.85 -14.54
N THR A 210 22.43 -7.39 -14.71
CA THR A 210 22.18 -8.78 -15.10
C THR A 210 22.51 -9.06 -16.58
N GLY A 211 22.63 -8.03 -17.41
CA GLY A 211 23.17 -8.13 -18.77
C GLY A 211 22.16 -8.48 -19.86
N GLY A 212 20.91 -8.77 -19.55
CA GLY A 212 19.89 -9.12 -20.54
C GLY A 212 18.74 -9.94 -19.97
N THR A 213 17.82 -10.35 -20.84
CA THR A 213 16.69 -11.22 -20.48
C THR A 213 17.17 -12.53 -19.84
N GLU A 214 18.20 -13.17 -20.43
CA GLU A 214 18.78 -14.41 -19.90
C GLU A 214 19.27 -14.25 -18.45
N GLY A 215 19.86 -13.09 -18.11
CA GLY A 215 20.29 -12.80 -16.74
C GLY A 215 19.12 -12.55 -15.79
N CYS A 216 18.03 -11.96 -16.26
CA CYS A 216 16.80 -11.83 -15.49
C CYS A 216 16.16 -13.19 -15.24
N ASP A 217 16.09 -14.04 -16.27
CA ASP A 217 15.53 -15.39 -16.18
C ASP A 217 16.37 -16.31 -15.28
N PHE A 218 17.67 -16.08 -15.20
CA PHE A 218 18.56 -16.81 -14.29
C PHE A 218 18.25 -16.50 -12.81
N VAL A 219 17.88 -15.26 -12.49
CA VAL A 219 17.57 -14.85 -11.12
C VAL A 219 16.11 -15.17 -10.73
N LYS A 220 15.20 -15.26 -11.69
CA LYS A 220 13.77 -15.48 -11.46
C LYS A 220 13.43 -16.74 -10.63
N PRO A 221 14.07 -17.92 -10.85
CA PRO A 221 13.84 -19.10 -10.03
C PRO A 221 14.13 -18.89 -8.54
N LEU A 222 15.12 -18.07 -8.20
CA LEU A 222 15.44 -17.75 -6.81
C LEU A 222 14.24 -17.07 -6.11
N ALA A 223 13.53 -16.19 -6.81
CA ALA A 223 12.31 -15.57 -6.25
C ALA A 223 11.25 -16.64 -5.95
N GLY A 224 11.05 -17.60 -6.86
CA GLY A 224 10.12 -18.71 -6.67
C GLY A 224 10.46 -19.57 -5.45
N GLU A 225 11.72 -19.98 -5.31
CA GLU A 225 12.20 -20.78 -4.18
C GLU A 225 12.09 -20.06 -2.84
N MET A 226 12.20 -18.73 -2.84
CA MET A 226 12.09 -17.90 -1.63
C MET A 226 10.64 -17.50 -1.31
N GLY A 227 9.66 -17.83 -2.15
CA GLY A 227 8.30 -17.30 -2.03
C GLY A 227 8.27 -15.77 -2.12
N ALA A 228 9.13 -15.20 -2.97
CA ALA A 228 9.32 -13.77 -3.13
C ALA A 228 8.62 -13.23 -4.38
N ALA A 229 8.22 -11.97 -4.36
CA ALA A 229 7.83 -11.28 -5.58
C ALA A 229 9.06 -10.97 -6.43
N PHE A 230 8.90 -11.03 -7.76
CA PHE A 230 9.97 -10.72 -8.70
C PHE A 230 9.82 -9.30 -9.24
N GLY A 231 10.81 -8.46 -8.96
CA GLY A 231 10.85 -7.06 -9.35
C GLY A 231 11.91 -6.74 -10.39
N ALA A 232 11.80 -5.57 -11.00
CA ALA A 232 12.78 -5.09 -11.98
C ALA A 232 12.98 -3.56 -11.86
N SER A 233 14.18 -3.09 -12.21
CA SER A 233 14.40 -1.65 -12.36
C SER A 233 13.75 -1.12 -13.64
N ARG A 234 13.40 0.16 -13.67
CA ARG A 234 12.85 0.81 -14.86
C ARG A 234 13.70 0.55 -16.11
N ALA A 235 15.02 0.58 -15.99
CA ALA A 235 15.92 0.36 -17.12
C ALA A 235 15.84 -1.05 -17.73
N VAL A 236 15.42 -2.05 -16.95
CA VAL A 236 15.14 -3.42 -17.40
C VAL A 236 13.81 -3.47 -18.15
N CYS A 237 12.77 -2.81 -17.62
CA CYS A 237 11.46 -2.74 -18.27
C CYS A 237 11.52 -1.93 -19.57
N ASP A 238 12.16 -0.75 -19.57
CA ASP A 238 12.34 0.08 -20.77
C ASP A 238 13.15 -0.64 -21.87
N ALA A 239 14.06 -1.56 -21.51
CA ALA A 239 14.80 -2.41 -22.44
C ALA A 239 13.97 -3.62 -22.96
N GLY A 240 12.75 -3.80 -22.46
CA GLY A 240 11.86 -4.91 -22.83
C GLY A 240 12.28 -6.28 -22.29
N TRP A 241 13.19 -6.33 -21.29
CA TRP A 241 13.61 -7.59 -20.68
C TRP A 241 12.58 -8.14 -19.71
N MET A 242 11.80 -7.24 -19.08
CA MET A 242 10.70 -7.58 -18.18
C MET A 242 9.50 -6.67 -18.43
N PRO A 243 8.25 -7.17 -18.24
CA PRO A 243 7.04 -6.34 -18.29
C PRO A 243 7.04 -5.24 -17.24
N HIS A 244 6.35 -4.12 -17.53
CA HIS A 244 6.26 -2.98 -16.63
C HIS A 244 5.58 -3.28 -15.28
N LYS A 245 4.75 -4.34 -15.20
CA LYS A 245 4.16 -4.80 -13.94
C LYS A 245 5.18 -5.17 -12.86
N HIS A 246 6.40 -5.54 -13.26
CA HIS A 246 7.51 -5.84 -12.35
C HIS A 246 8.32 -4.61 -11.94
N GLN A 247 7.99 -3.43 -12.49
CA GLN A 247 8.79 -2.23 -12.24
C GLN A 247 8.68 -1.76 -10.80
N VAL A 248 9.82 -1.74 -10.10
CA VAL A 248 9.98 -1.12 -8.78
C VAL A 248 10.58 0.28 -8.93
N GLY A 249 9.99 1.27 -8.28
CA GLY A 249 10.50 2.64 -8.30
C GLY A 249 9.41 3.69 -8.20
N GLN A 250 9.81 4.95 -8.30
CA GLN A 250 8.91 6.12 -8.21
C GLN A 250 7.76 6.09 -9.24
N THR A 251 8.03 5.57 -10.44
CA THR A 251 7.06 5.47 -11.55
C THR A 251 6.53 4.05 -11.76
N GLY A 252 6.91 3.13 -10.89
CA GLY A 252 6.42 1.77 -10.81
C GLY A 252 5.79 1.51 -9.44
N THR A 253 5.86 0.26 -9.00
CA THR A 253 5.36 -0.14 -7.68
C THR A 253 6.33 0.32 -6.59
N VAL A 254 5.79 0.93 -5.54
CA VAL A 254 6.54 1.22 -4.31
C VAL A 254 6.35 0.04 -3.37
N VAL A 255 7.47 -0.50 -2.87
CA VAL A 255 7.52 -1.69 -2.02
C VAL A 255 8.18 -1.38 -0.68
N SER A 256 7.77 -2.10 0.37
CA SER A 256 8.37 -2.02 1.71
C SER A 256 8.43 -3.42 2.33
N PRO A 257 9.13 -4.40 1.68
CA PRO A 257 9.23 -5.77 2.16
C PRO A 257 10.14 -5.87 3.39
N ASP A 258 10.07 -7.01 4.07
CA ASP A 258 11.05 -7.34 5.10
C ASP A 258 12.46 -7.50 4.50
N PHE A 259 12.55 -8.13 3.31
CA PHE A 259 13.81 -8.31 2.59
C PHE A 259 13.72 -7.86 1.14
N TYR A 260 14.65 -7.03 0.72
CA TYR A 260 14.81 -6.60 -0.68
C TYR A 260 16.17 -7.01 -1.23
N PHE A 261 16.18 -7.92 -2.20
CA PHE A 261 17.40 -8.37 -2.89
C PHE A 261 17.56 -7.62 -4.21
N ALA A 262 18.65 -6.87 -4.37
CA ALA A 262 18.93 -6.03 -5.53
C ALA A 262 20.08 -6.64 -6.37
N PHE A 263 19.76 -7.31 -7.46
CA PHE A 263 20.73 -7.94 -8.37
C PHE A 263 21.07 -7.02 -9.55
N GLY A 264 22.29 -6.51 -9.62
CA GLY A 264 22.74 -5.65 -10.71
C GLY A 264 22.01 -4.31 -10.84
N ILE A 265 21.43 -3.83 -9.74
CA ILE A 265 20.74 -2.54 -9.63
C ILE A 265 21.75 -1.48 -9.21
N SER A 266 21.80 -0.35 -9.94
CA SER A 266 22.74 0.74 -9.63
C SER A 266 22.36 1.58 -8.43
N GLY A 267 21.07 1.65 -8.08
CA GLY A 267 20.58 2.54 -7.02
C GLY A 267 20.33 3.98 -7.49
N ALA A 268 19.75 4.13 -8.69
CA ALA A 268 19.24 5.42 -9.13
C ALA A 268 18.15 5.93 -8.16
N ILE A 269 18.10 7.25 -7.94
CA ILE A 269 17.20 7.89 -6.96
C ILE A 269 15.74 7.47 -7.17
N GLN A 270 15.31 7.33 -8.42
CA GLN A 270 13.95 6.92 -8.76
C GLN A 270 13.66 5.45 -8.35
N HIS A 271 14.66 4.58 -8.39
CA HIS A 271 14.54 3.21 -7.91
C HIS A 271 14.52 3.18 -6.38
N LEU A 272 15.45 3.88 -5.75
CA LEU A 272 15.53 3.98 -4.28
C LEU A 272 14.21 4.51 -3.69
N ALA A 273 13.57 5.49 -4.35
CA ALA A 273 12.28 6.01 -3.94
C ALA A 273 11.17 4.94 -3.85
N GLY A 274 11.33 3.84 -4.59
CA GLY A 274 10.37 2.74 -4.59
C GLY A 274 10.70 1.59 -3.63
N MET A 275 11.89 1.54 -3.01
CA MET A 275 12.28 0.37 -2.19
C MET A 275 13.01 0.71 -0.89
N SER A 276 13.35 1.96 -0.63
CA SER A 276 14.07 2.35 0.60
C SER A 276 13.27 2.20 1.90
N GLY A 277 11.98 1.85 1.82
CA GLY A 277 11.16 1.44 2.97
C GLY A 277 11.37 -0.02 3.40
N SER A 278 12.18 -0.80 2.67
CA SER A 278 12.48 -2.20 3.02
C SER A 278 13.24 -2.28 4.36
N LYS A 279 12.94 -3.30 5.18
CA LYS A 279 13.60 -3.47 6.48
C LYS A 279 15.06 -3.90 6.35
N VAL A 280 15.35 -4.79 5.38
CA VAL A 280 16.69 -5.27 5.07
C VAL A 280 16.92 -5.22 3.57
N ILE A 281 18.00 -4.56 3.16
CA ILE A 281 18.39 -4.43 1.76
C ILE A 281 19.71 -5.19 1.53
N VAL A 282 19.67 -6.17 0.61
CA VAL A 282 20.82 -6.93 0.17
C VAL A 282 21.15 -6.56 -1.27
N ALA A 283 22.34 -5.99 -1.52
CA ALA A 283 22.73 -5.54 -2.85
C ALA A 283 23.89 -6.39 -3.44
N ILE A 284 23.74 -6.82 -4.69
CA ILE A 284 24.77 -7.50 -5.45
C ILE A 284 25.06 -6.65 -6.70
N ASN A 285 26.26 -6.10 -6.81
CA ASN A 285 26.68 -5.31 -7.97
C ASN A 285 28.18 -5.47 -8.21
N LYS A 286 28.57 -5.45 -9.48
CA LYS A 286 29.99 -5.49 -9.87
C LYS A 286 30.74 -4.18 -9.60
N ASP A 287 30.00 -3.06 -9.55
CA ASP A 287 30.56 -1.73 -9.29
C ASP A 287 30.48 -1.44 -7.79
N ALA A 288 31.62 -1.45 -7.12
CA ALA A 288 31.73 -1.17 -5.68
C ALA A 288 31.25 0.23 -5.30
N GLU A 289 31.27 1.18 -6.24
CA GLU A 289 30.83 2.56 -6.03
C GLU A 289 29.35 2.78 -6.38
N ALA A 290 28.62 1.70 -6.73
CA ALA A 290 27.21 1.81 -7.07
C ALA A 290 26.41 2.43 -5.91
N PRO A 291 25.56 3.45 -6.17
CA PRO A 291 24.80 4.14 -5.12
C PRO A 291 23.90 3.22 -4.27
N ILE A 292 23.54 2.03 -4.78
CA ILE A 292 22.73 1.05 -4.04
C ILE A 292 23.42 0.62 -2.74
N PHE A 293 24.75 0.54 -2.71
CA PHE A 293 25.50 0.16 -1.51
C PHE A 293 25.42 1.19 -0.38
N LYS A 294 25.01 2.44 -0.67
CA LYS A 294 24.82 3.46 0.36
C LYS A 294 23.58 3.25 1.22
N VAL A 295 22.63 2.43 0.72
CA VAL A 295 21.36 2.11 1.39
C VAL A 295 21.24 0.63 1.72
N ALA A 296 22.20 -0.21 1.27
CA ALA A 296 22.20 -1.63 1.53
C ALA A 296 22.75 -1.95 2.93
N ASP A 297 22.08 -2.85 3.64
CA ASP A 297 22.54 -3.41 4.92
C ASP A 297 23.63 -4.45 4.67
N TYR A 298 23.51 -5.20 3.56
CA TYR A 298 24.49 -6.21 3.11
C TYR A 298 24.83 -5.98 1.65
N GLY A 299 26.12 -6.04 1.33
CA GLY A 299 26.62 -5.84 -0.03
C GLY A 299 27.57 -6.92 -0.48
N ILE A 300 27.39 -7.43 -1.70
CA ILE A 300 28.32 -8.31 -2.38
C ILE A 300 28.83 -7.60 -3.63
N VAL A 301 30.14 -7.31 -3.65
CA VAL A 301 30.79 -6.76 -4.84
C VAL A 301 31.21 -7.89 -5.76
N GLY A 302 30.47 -8.07 -6.85
CA GLY A 302 30.68 -9.15 -7.81
C GLY A 302 29.68 -9.13 -8.95
N LEU A 303 29.90 -9.96 -9.97
CA LEU A 303 28.94 -10.19 -11.04
C LEU A 303 27.86 -11.13 -10.50
N SER A 304 26.62 -10.68 -10.49
CA SER A 304 25.47 -11.44 -9.98
C SER A 304 25.33 -12.84 -10.59
N LEU A 305 25.76 -13.03 -11.84
CA LEU A 305 25.66 -14.30 -12.57
C LEU A 305 26.84 -15.27 -12.35
N ILE A 306 27.95 -14.82 -11.78
CA ILE A 306 29.15 -15.66 -11.59
C ILE A 306 29.25 -16.16 -10.14
N HIS A 307 28.72 -15.43 -9.19
CA HIS A 307 28.87 -15.73 -7.76
C HIS A 307 27.61 -16.38 -7.12
N ILE A 308 26.56 -16.53 -7.89
CA ILE A 308 25.35 -17.25 -7.54
C ILE A 308 25.31 -18.58 -8.29
#